data_e7c202df10c1cc7da99b0025e6253458
#
_entry.id   e7c202df10c1cc7da99b0025e6253458
#
_cell.length_a   1.000
_cell.length_b   1.000
_cell.length_c   1.000
_cell.angle_alpha   90.00
_cell.angle_beta   90.00
_cell.angle_gamma   90.00
#
_symmetry.space_group_name_H-M   'P 1'
#
loop_
_entity.id
_entity.type
_entity.pdbx_description
1 polymer ?
#
loop_
_entity_poly.entity_id
_entity_poly.type
_entity_poly.pdbx_seq_one_letter_code
_entity_poly.pdbx_strand_id
1 'polypeptide(L)'
;MKQVAVIGGGAAGMMAAITAAKEGAQVTIYEKNEKLGKKLYITGKGRCNLTNFCEPSDFFPNVVSNPKFLYSAVSSFTSKDTCAFFEDAGLRLKVERGNRVFPQSDKSSDVIKTLEKELKANHVKVCLHTEIKDISELKEDAVIIATGGITYPSTGSTGDGYRFAERIGHDVREPVQALVPLLAKDDFIGRLEGLSLRNVSAVVKNGKKKYYEGFGEMLFTDRGVSGPLVLSASSYIGRRLEEGECVLHIDLKPALSEEMLDARILRDFEEQKNKDFRNALGKLLPAKLIPVMVELSGIDPFKKVNTITKKEREQLRGLIKDLPIHLERCADVNQAVITSGGVSVKKIDPKTMESKLQKNVYFAGEVLDVDALTGGFNLQIAFSTGYAAGKAAAKGTDMKQIAIDGPAGAGKSTVAKILAERLDYMYVDTGAMYRTIALACIRKGIDLADEAAVSK
;
A
#
# COMPACT_ATOMS: atom_id res chain seq x y z
N MET A 1 29.90 -18.22 -9.58
CA MET A 1 29.05 -16.99 -9.47
C MET A 1 27.63 -17.49 -9.60
N LYS A 2 26.75 -17.13 -8.63
CA LYS A 2 25.37 -17.62 -8.64
C LYS A 2 24.58 -16.96 -9.76
N GLN A 3 23.78 -17.74 -10.49
CA GLN A 3 22.91 -17.25 -11.57
C GLN A 3 21.52 -17.02 -11.01
N VAL A 4 20.95 -15.84 -11.25
CA VAL A 4 19.63 -15.45 -10.74
C VAL A 4 18.74 -14.99 -11.89
N ALA A 5 17.60 -15.66 -12.05
CA ALA A 5 16.53 -15.24 -12.95
C ALA A 5 15.54 -14.34 -12.20
N VAL A 6 15.16 -13.23 -12.82
CA VAL A 6 14.09 -12.35 -12.32
C VAL A 6 12.97 -12.32 -13.35
N ILE A 7 11.77 -12.75 -12.98
CA ILE A 7 10.61 -12.76 -13.87
C ILE A 7 9.79 -11.49 -13.60
N GLY A 8 9.77 -10.59 -14.58
CA GLY A 8 9.08 -9.30 -14.54
C GLY A 8 10.02 -8.12 -14.30
N GLY A 9 9.99 -7.17 -15.22
CA GLY A 9 10.80 -5.94 -15.24
C GLY A 9 10.06 -4.73 -14.64
N GLY A 10 9.23 -4.95 -13.61
CA GLY A 10 8.58 -3.90 -12.83
C GLY A 10 9.48 -3.34 -11.72
N ALA A 11 8.91 -2.50 -10.84
CA ALA A 11 9.64 -1.86 -9.74
C ALA A 11 10.35 -2.88 -8.84
N ALA A 12 9.65 -3.92 -8.40
CA ALA A 12 10.22 -4.97 -7.54
C ALA A 12 11.30 -5.78 -8.27
N GLY A 13 11.05 -6.17 -9.52
CA GLY A 13 12.00 -6.98 -10.28
C GLY A 13 13.28 -6.22 -10.63
N MET A 14 13.19 -4.96 -11.04
CA MET A 14 14.39 -4.15 -11.30
C MET A 14 15.21 -3.93 -10.03
N MET A 15 14.57 -3.63 -8.89
CA MET A 15 15.27 -3.49 -7.61
C MET A 15 15.92 -4.81 -7.17
N ALA A 16 15.22 -5.94 -7.32
CA ALA A 16 15.74 -7.26 -6.99
C ALA A 16 16.97 -7.60 -7.86
N ALA A 17 16.89 -7.33 -9.15
CA ALA A 17 18.00 -7.59 -10.09
C ALA A 17 19.24 -6.73 -9.78
N ILE A 18 19.05 -5.42 -9.55
CA ILE A 18 20.14 -4.51 -9.19
C ILE A 18 20.79 -4.98 -7.88
N THR A 19 19.98 -5.32 -6.88
CA THR A 19 20.51 -5.77 -5.58
C THR A 19 21.26 -7.09 -5.71
N ALA A 20 20.71 -8.07 -6.40
CA ALA A 20 21.38 -9.35 -6.59
C ALA A 20 22.72 -9.21 -7.37
N ALA A 21 22.76 -8.33 -8.37
CA ALA A 21 23.99 -8.07 -9.12
C ALA A 21 25.04 -7.35 -8.27
N LYS A 22 24.65 -6.38 -7.44
CA LYS A 22 25.52 -5.70 -6.47
C LYS A 22 26.10 -6.66 -5.41
N GLU A 23 25.38 -7.73 -5.08
CA GLU A 23 25.85 -8.83 -4.20
C GLU A 23 26.71 -9.88 -4.95
N GLY A 24 27.01 -9.66 -6.23
CA GLY A 24 27.93 -10.48 -7.03
C GLY A 24 27.29 -11.62 -7.81
N ALA A 25 25.98 -11.67 -7.95
CA ALA A 25 25.30 -12.65 -8.79
C ALA A 25 25.33 -12.25 -10.28
N GLN A 26 25.25 -13.24 -11.17
CA GLN A 26 24.95 -13.03 -12.59
C GLN A 26 23.43 -13.03 -12.77
N VAL A 27 22.85 -11.89 -13.17
CA VAL A 27 21.40 -11.70 -13.17
C VAL A 27 20.86 -11.55 -14.58
N THR A 28 19.73 -12.24 -14.84
CA THR A 28 18.93 -12.07 -16.07
C THR A 28 17.49 -11.68 -15.69
N ILE A 29 17.01 -10.56 -16.24
CA ILE A 29 15.58 -10.19 -16.18
C ILE A 29 14.88 -10.73 -17.42
N TYR A 30 13.78 -11.44 -17.22
CA TYR A 30 12.85 -11.87 -18.26
C TYR A 30 11.59 -11.01 -18.20
N GLU A 31 11.37 -10.20 -19.22
CA GLU A 31 10.21 -9.31 -19.34
C GLU A 31 9.44 -9.61 -20.63
N LYS A 32 8.15 -9.91 -20.51
CA LYS A 32 7.32 -10.25 -21.66
C LYS A 32 6.97 -9.06 -22.55
N ASN A 33 7.03 -7.85 -22.02
CA ASN A 33 6.77 -6.62 -22.77
C ASN A 33 7.99 -6.14 -23.57
N GLU A 34 7.74 -5.13 -24.41
CA GLU A 34 8.74 -4.44 -25.24
C GLU A 34 9.67 -3.49 -24.45
N LYS A 35 9.34 -3.21 -23.17
CA LYS A 35 10.12 -2.31 -22.29
C LYS A 35 9.89 -2.62 -20.84
N LEU A 36 10.84 -2.21 -19.98
CA LEU A 36 10.75 -2.27 -18.54
C LEU A 36 9.79 -1.20 -17.98
N GLY A 37 9.26 -1.43 -16.78
CA GLY A 37 8.59 -0.42 -15.98
C GLY A 37 7.26 0.10 -16.52
N LYS A 38 6.54 -0.64 -17.40
CA LYS A 38 5.28 -0.15 -18.01
C LYS A 38 4.25 0.31 -16.98
N LYS A 39 4.03 -0.45 -15.89
CA LYS A 39 3.12 -0.03 -14.83
C LYS A 39 3.69 1.14 -14.02
N LEU A 40 5.00 1.16 -13.77
CA LEU A 40 5.67 2.27 -13.09
C LEU A 40 5.50 3.59 -13.86
N TYR A 41 5.53 3.53 -15.20
CA TYR A 41 5.36 4.70 -16.07
C TYR A 41 4.03 5.44 -15.85
N ILE A 42 2.94 4.72 -15.59
CA ILE A 42 1.60 5.30 -15.41
C ILE A 42 1.28 5.68 -13.95
N THR A 43 2.12 5.28 -12.99
CA THR A 43 1.89 5.56 -11.58
C THR A 43 1.89 7.06 -11.28
N GLY A 44 1.10 7.49 -10.28
CA GLY A 44 1.03 8.89 -9.88
C GLY A 44 0.61 9.82 -11.01
N LYS A 45 -0.21 9.36 -11.96
CA LYS A 45 -0.60 10.11 -13.17
C LYS A 45 0.61 10.52 -14.02
N GLY A 46 1.59 9.62 -14.18
CA GLY A 46 2.81 9.84 -14.94
C GLY A 46 3.92 10.57 -14.19
N ARG A 47 3.72 10.89 -12.90
CA ARG A 47 4.72 11.55 -12.04
C ARG A 47 5.57 10.57 -11.22
N CYS A 48 5.07 9.39 -10.94
CA CYS A 48 5.63 8.36 -10.07
C CYS A 48 5.83 8.81 -8.60
N ASN A 49 4.88 8.50 -7.74
CA ASN A 49 5.06 8.64 -6.29
C ASN A 49 5.91 7.46 -5.76
N LEU A 50 7.22 7.67 -5.70
CA LEU A 50 8.24 6.64 -5.42
C LEU A 50 8.09 5.97 -4.06
N THR A 51 7.86 6.77 -3.03
CA THR A 51 7.75 6.33 -1.65
C THR A 51 7.02 7.39 -0.81
N ASN A 52 6.82 7.08 0.46
CA ASN A 52 6.41 8.04 1.48
C ASN A 52 7.59 8.27 2.44
N PHE A 53 8.05 9.52 2.55
CA PHE A 53 9.18 9.87 3.42
C PHE A 53 8.74 9.91 4.89
N CYS A 54 8.45 8.74 5.44
CA CYS A 54 8.02 8.55 6.82
C CYS A 54 8.94 7.57 7.56
N GLU A 55 8.87 7.60 8.87
CA GLU A 55 9.53 6.59 9.70
C GLU A 55 8.79 5.23 9.57
N PRO A 56 9.47 4.10 9.83
CA PRO A 56 8.82 2.79 9.74
C PRO A 56 7.57 2.66 10.62
N SER A 57 7.53 3.30 11.79
CA SER A 57 6.34 3.33 12.66
C SER A 57 5.09 3.90 11.97
N ASP A 58 5.28 4.90 11.12
CA ASP A 58 4.19 5.59 10.41
C ASP A 58 3.84 4.89 9.09
N PHE A 59 4.73 4.02 8.62
CA PHE A 59 4.52 3.23 7.40
C PHE A 59 3.45 2.14 7.59
N PHE A 60 3.59 1.32 8.63
CA PHE A 60 2.76 0.13 8.82
C PHE A 60 1.27 0.39 9.03
N PRO A 61 0.81 1.49 9.66
CA PRO A 61 -0.60 1.84 9.72
C PRO A 61 -1.26 2.02 8.34
N ASN A 62 -0.49 2.25 7.29
CA ASN A 62 -0.97 2.39 5.92
C ASN A 62 -0.95 1.07 5.13
N VAL A 63 -0.46 -0.02 5.70
CA VAL A 63 -0.51 -1.36 5.09
C VAL A 63 -1.83 -2.03 5.46
N VAL A 64 -2.62 -2.38 4.45
CA VAL A 64 -3.96 -2.96 4.63
C VAL A 64 -3.88 -4.47 4.88
N SER A 65 -3.09 -5.19 4.07
CA SER A 65 -2.95 -6.64 4.15
C SER A 65 -1.57 -7.05 4.68
N ASN A 66 -1.54 -7.93 5.66
CA ASN A 66 -0.34 -8.58 6.20
C ASN A 66 0.81 -7.64 6.65
N PRO A 67 0.56 -6.54 7.39
CA PRO A 67 1.62 -5.56 7.74
C PRO A 67 2.80 -6.19 8.48
N LYS A 68 2.57 -7.18 9.35
CA LYS A 68 3.63 -7.85 10.12
C LYS A 68 4.65 -8.58 9.25
N PHE A 69 4.22 -9.10 8.11
CA PHE A 69 5.09 -9.77 7.15
C PHE A 69 6.17 -8.83 6.59
N LEU A 70 5.85 -7.56 6.44
CA LEU A 70 6.72 -6.57 5.82
C LEU A 70 7.76 -5.95 6.78
N TYR A 71 7.67 -6.19 8.10
CA TYR A 71 8.58 -5.55 9.06
C TYR A 71 10.06 -5.72 8.70
N SER A 72 10.47 -6.93 8.39
CA SER A 72 11.88 -7.20 8.06
C SER A 72 12.31 -6.53 6.75
N ALA A 73 11.52 -6.66 5.69
CA ALA A 73 11.83 -6.09 4.38
C ALA A 73 11.90 -4.56 4.42
N VAL A 74 10.87 -3.90 5.00
CA VAL A 74 10.81 -2.43 5.11
C VAL A 74 11.87 -1.87 6.05
N SER A 75 12.24 -2.60 7.11
CA SER A 75 13.34 -2.18 7.98
C SER A 75 14.72 -2.37 7.37
N SER A 76 14.87 -3.32 6.44
CA SER A 76 16.13 -3.57 5.72
C SER A 76 16.35 -2.62 4.56
N PHE A 77 15.29 -2.05 4.00
CA PHE A 77 15.32 -1.06 2.93
C PHE A 77 14.15 -0.08 3.11
N THR A 78 14.42 0.97 3.86
CA THR A 78 13.44 1.98 4.29
C THR A 78 13.11 2.97 3.17
N SER A 79 12.15 3.86 3.42
CA SER A 79 11.88 5.00 2.52
C SER A 79 13.07 5.96 2.40
N LYS A 80 13.88 6.10 3.45
CA LYS A 80 15.13 6.87 3.40
C LYS A 80 16.15 6.20 2.47
N ASP A 81 16.28 4.87 2.56
CA ASP A 81 17.17 4.11 1.67
C ASP A 81 16.69 4.16 0.22
N THR A 82 15.38 4.15 -0.01
CA THR A 82 14.82 4.35 -1.36
C THR A 82 15.21 5.72 -1.90
N CYS A 83 15.04 6.79 -1.12
CA CYS A 83 15.43 8.13 -1.55
C CYS A 83 16.94 8.19 -1.85
N ALA A 84 17.77 7.70 -0.93
CA ALA A 84 19.22 7.67 -1.10
C ALA A 84 19.63 6.89 -2.37
N PHE A 85 19.05 5.71 -2.61
CA PHE A 85 19.32 4.93 -3.81
C PHE A 85 19.10 5.71 -5.11
N PHE A 86 17.96 6.42 -5.21
CA PHE A 86 17.67 7.19 -6.42
C PHE A 86 18.51 8.46 -6.52
N GLU A 87 18.80 9.13 -5.42
CA GLU A 87 19.64 10.34 -5.38
C GLU A 87 21.10 10.03 -5.71
N ASP A 88 21.65 8.94 -5.17
CA ASP A 88 23.00 8.45 -5.48
C ASP A 88 23.13 8.04 -6.96
N ALA A 89 22.06 7.51 -7.55
CA ALA A 89 21.99 7.21 -8.99
C ALA A 89 21.81 8.47 -9.86
N GLY A 90 21.67 9.66 -9.24
CA GLY A 90 21.60 10.97 -9.89
C GLY A 90 20.18 11.48 -10.17
N LEU A 91 19.14 10.88 -9.61
CA LEU A 91 17.77 11.36 -9.73
C LEU A 91 17.44 12.32 -8.57
N ARG A 92 17.22 13.61 -8.88
CA ARG A 92 16.79 14.57 -7.88
C ARG A 92 15.34 14.32 -7.46
N LEU A 93 15.08 14.29 -6.16
CA LEU A 93 13.79 14.06 -5.57
C LEU A 93 13.21 15.32 -4.90
N LYS A 94 11.90 15.32 -4.67
CA LYS A 94 11.19 16.32 -3.87
C LYS A 94 10.14 15.63 -3.00
N VAL A 95 9.93 16.19 -1.81
CA VAL A 95 8.88 15.76 -0.88
C VAL A 95 7.73 16.75 -0.96
N GLU A 96 6.53 16.25 -1.21
CA GLU A 96 5.29 17.02 -1.25
C GLU A 96 4.42 16.75 0.00
N ARG A 97 3.32 17.49 0.12
CA ARG A 97 2.36 17.34 1.23
C ARG A 97 1.99 15.86 1.45
N GLY A 98 1.98 15.44 2.72
CA GLY A 98 1.73 14.04 3.12
C GLY A 98 2.94 13.14 2.90
N ASN A 99 4.15 13.72 2.94
CA ASN A 99 5.44 13.02 2.81
C ASN A 99 5.61 12.22 1.50
N ARG A 100 4.85 12.55 0.46
CA ARG A 100 4.92 11.87 -0.84
C ARG A 100 6.18 12.29 -1.59
N VAL A 101 6.94 11.32 -2.06
CA VAL A 101 8.20 11.56 -2.77
C VAL A 101 8.01 11.40 -4.28
N PHE A 102 8.42 12.42 -5.02
CA PHE A 102 8.37 12.45 -6.48
C PHE A 102 9.74 12.82 -7.07
N PRO A 103 10.04 12.44 -8.32
CA PRO A 103 11.17 13.03 -9.02
C PRO A 103 10.94 14.53 -9.20
N GLN A 104 12.01 15.31 -9.11
CA GLN A 104 11.96 16.78 -9.27
C GLN A 104 11.36 17.20 -10.61
N SER A 105 11.56 16.37 -11.65
CA SER A 105 11.04 16.57 -13.00
C SER A 105 9.53 16.31 -13.16
N ASP A 106 8.88 15.70 -12.18
CA ASP A 106 7.51 15.20 -12.28
C ASP A 106 7.29 14.18 -13.42
N LYS A 107 8.33 13.42 -13.81
CA LYS A 107 8.28 12.44 -14.89
C LYS A 107 8.65 11.05 -14.40
N SER A 108 7.71 10.11 -14.46
CA SER A 108 7.95 8.69 -14.16
C SER A 108 9.02 8.05 -15.05
N SER A 109 9.16 8.57 -16.29
CA SER A 109 10.21 8.12 -17.22
C SER A 109 11.62 8.29 -16.67
N ASP A 110 11.87 9.30 -15.85
CA ASP A 110 13.21 9.55 -15.30
C ASP A 110 13.53 8.54 -14.18
N VAL A 111 12.52 8.10 -13.44
CA VAL A 111 12.64 7.00 -12.47
C VAL A 111 13.03 5.70 -13.18
N ILE A 112 12.35 5.38 -14.29
CA ILE A 112 12.62 4.17 -15.08
C ILE A 112 14.03 4.23 -15.67
N LYS A 113 14.41 5.36 -16.29
CA LYS A 113 15.76 5.55 -16.84
C LYS A 113 16.86 5.40 -15.78
N THR A 114 16.58 5.84 -14.54
CA THR A 114 17.53 5.68 -13.43
C THR A 114 17.70 4.21 -13.08
N LEU A 115 16.61 3.44 -12.97
CA LEU A 115 16.67 2.00 -12.75
C LEU A 115 17.37 1.26 -13.91
N GLU A 116 17.09 1.62 -15.18
CA GLU A 116 17.75 1.04 -16.35
C GLU A 116 19.26 1.33 -16.37
N LYS A 117 19.66 2.56 -15.96
CA LYS A 117 21.07 2.92 -15.82
C LYS A 117 21.76 2.04 -14.76
N GLU A 118 21.12 1.83 -13.61
CA GLU A 118 21.64 0.95 -12.56
C GLU A 118 21.73 -0.51 -13.00
N LEU A 119 20.72 -1.02 -13.70
CA LEU A 119 20.78 -2.37 -14.29
C LEU A 119 21.98 -2.54 -15.22
N LYS A 120 22.20 -1.57 -16.11
CA LYS A 120 23.33 -1.57 -17.04
C LYS A 120 24.67 -1.45 -16.34
N ALA A 121 24.78 -0.57 -15.34
CA ALA A 121 26.02 -0.37 -14.56
C ALA A 121 26.42 -1.63 -13.78
N ASN A 122 25.44 -2.44 -13.36
CA ASN A 122 25.67 -3.71 -12.68
C ASN A 122 25.63 -4.94 -13.62
N HIS A 123 25.76 -4.75 -14.93
CA HIS A 123 25.83 -5.80 -15.95
C HIS A 123 24.66 -6.78 -15.94
N VAL A 124 23.46 -6.34 -15.53
CA VAL A 124 22.25 -7.17 -15.57
C VAL A 124 21.83 -7.39 -17.02
N LYS A 125 21.64 -8.66 -17.41
CA LYS A 125 21.08 -9.01 -18.71
C LYS A 125 19.58 -8.80 -18.70
N VAL A 126 19.04 -8.12 -19.72
CA VAL A 126 17.59 -7.87 -19.88
C VAL A 126 17.11 -8.56 -21.16
N CYS A 127 16.17 -9.48 -21.02
CA CYS A 127 15.52 -10.19 -22.11
C CYS A 127 14.07 -9.66 -22.22
N LEU A 128 13.85 -8.72 -23.14
CA LEU A 128 12.51 -8.21 -23.48
C LEU A 128 11.80 -9.19 -24.42
N HIS A 129 10.46 -9.03 -24.56
CA HIS A 129 9.60 -9.91 -25.37
C HIS A 129 9.77 -11.40 -25.00
N THR A 130 10.11 -11.69 -23.75
CA THR A 130 10.38 -13.03 -23.27
C THR A 130 9.42 -13.42 -22.16
N GLU A 131 8.40 -14.17 -22.53
CA GLU A 131 7.41 -14.71 -21.58
C GLU A 131 7.89 -16.05 -21.03
N ILE A 132 7.99 -16.16 -19.71
CA ILE A 132 8.23 -17.43 -19.01
C ILE A 132 6.88 -18.09 -18.75
N LYS A 133 6.68 -19.31 -19.25
CA LYS A 133 5.46 -20.10 -19.07
C LYS A 133 5.54 -21.06 -17.90
N ASP A 134 6.75 -21.53 -17.61
CA ASP A 134 7.03 -22.41 -16.49
C ASP A 134 8.40 -22.08 -15.89
N ILE A 135 8.48 -21.92 -14.56
CA ILE A 135 9.73 -21.64 -13.87
C ILE A 135 10.70 -22.81 -13.89
N SER A 136 10.21 -24.04 -14.15
CA SER A 136 11.06 -25.24 -14.30
C SER A 136 11.92 -25.24 -15.57
N GLU A 137 11.60 -24.39 -16.54
CA GLU A 137 12.39 -24.21 -17.77
C GLU A 137 13.66 -23.38 -17.54
N LEU A 138 13.72 -22.67 -16.42
CA LEU A 138 14.86 -21.82 -16.06
C LEU A 138 16.01 -22.66 -15.52
N LYS A 139 17.22 -22.31 -15.96
CA LYS A 139 18.47 -23.01 -15.60
C LYS A 139 19.27 -22.31 -14.51
N GLU A 140 18.84 -21.12 -14.13
CA GLU A 140 19.47 -20.30 -13.10
C GLU A 140 19.33 -20.94 -11.71
N ASP A 141 20.30 -20.70 -10.85
CA ASP A 141 20.38 -21.27 -9.50
C ASP A 141 19.26 -20.76 -8.58
N ALA A 142 18.69 -19.60 -8.89
CA ALA A 142 17.59 -18.99 -8.13
C ALA A 142 16.65 -18.22 -9.05
N VAL A 143 15.36 -18.16 -8.67
CA VAL A 143 14.29 -17.49 -9.40
C VAL A 143 13.58 -16.51 -8.52
N ILE A 144 13.47 -15.26 -8.95
CA ILE A 144 12.66 -14.22 -8.26
C ILE A 144 11.43 -13.93 -9.10
N ILE A 145 10.24 -14.19 -8.55
CA ILE A 145 8.95 -13.94 -9.19
C ILE A 145 8.48 -12.53 -8.77
N ALA A 146 8.53 -11.59 -9.71
CA ALA A 146 8.18 -10.17 -9.53
C ALA A 146 7.21 -9.67 -10.61
N THR A 147 6.23 -10.50 -10.96
CA THR A 147 5.33 -10.34 -12.10
C THR A 147 4.20 -9.32 -11.89
N GLY A 148 4.09 -8.75 -10.68
CA GLY A 148 2.97 -7.87 -10.32
C GLY A 148 1.66 -8.62 -10.07
N GLY A 149 0.54 -7.89 -10.04
CA GLY A 149 -0.80 -8.42 -9.80
C GLY A 149 -1.63 -8.62 -11.07
N ILE A 150 -2.93 -8.19 -11.03
CA ILE A 150 -3.88 -8.28 -12.16
C ILE A 150 -4.34 -6.91 -12.67
N THR A 151 -3.99 -5.82 -11.99
CA THR A 151 -4.44 -4.47 -12.37
C THR A 151 -3.57 -3.87 -13.46
N TYR A 152 -4.20 -3.11 -14.38
CA TYR A 152 -3.60 -2.65 -15.62
C TYR A 152 -3.00 -3.79 -16.48
N PRO A 153 -3.81 -4.76 -16.94
CA PRO A 153 -3.31 -5.94 -17.69
C PRO A 153 -2.47 -5.58 -18.92
N SER A 154 -2.77 -4.44 -19.56
CA SER A 154 -1.99 -3.90 -20.68
C SER A 154 -0.53 -3.57 -20.35
N THR A 155 -0.19 -3.49 -19.08
CA THR A 155 1.18 -3.29 -18.61
C THR A 155 1.94 -4.60 -18.34
N GLY A 156 1.28 -5.75 -18.53
CA GLY A 156 1.85 -7.07 -18.29
C GLY A 156 1.44 -7.73 -16.97
N SER A 157 0.66 -7.05 -16.14
CA SER A 157 0.15 -7.60 -14.87
C SER A 157 -1.08 -8.49 -15.15
N THR A 158 -0.86 -9.75 -15.50
CA THR A 158 -1.88 -10.72 -15.94
C THR A 158 -2.02 -11.94 -15.01
N GLY A 159 -1.40 -11.87 -13.81
CA GLY A 159 -1.50 -12.94 -12.81
C GLY A 159 -0.59 -14.15 -13.06
N ASP A 160 0.44 -14.03 -13.91
CA ASP A 160 1.35 -15.14 -14.23
C ASP A 160 2.02 -15.72 -12.98
N GLY A 161 2.45 -14.86 -12.07
CA GLY A 161 3.11 -15.27 -10.83
C GLY A 161 2.21 -16.07 -9.91
N TYR A 162 0.90 -15.90 -9.99
CA TYR A 162 -0.05 -16.72 -9.21
C TYR A 162 -0.05 -18.16 -9.71
N ARG A 163 -0.06 -18.36 -11.04
CA ARG A 163 0.04 -19.70 -11.62
C ARG A 163 1.35 -20.41 -11.27
N PHE A 164 2.46 -19.67 -11.24
CA PHE A 164 3.75 -20.23 -10.80
C PHE A 164 3.72 -20.64 -9.34
N ALA A 165 3.13 -19.79 -8.48
CA ALA A 165 3.01 -20.06 -7.05
C ALA A 165 2.13 -21.29 -6.76
N GLU A 166 0.98 -21.40 -7.43
CA GLU A 166 0.06 -22.57 -7.29
C GLU A 166 0.74 -23.87 -7.72
N ARG A 167 1.51 -23.87 -8.82
CA ARG A 167 2.23 -25.07 -9.29
C ARG A 167 3.25 -25.60 -8.28
N ILE A 168 3.82 -24.73 -7.45
CA ILE A 168 4.75 -25.12 -6.39
C ILE A 168 4.10 -25.26 -5.02
N GLY A 169 2.75 -25.25 -4.96
CA GLY A 169 1.96 -25.54 -3.77
C GLY A 169 1.67 -24.38 -2.83
N HIS A 170 1.85 -23.13 -3.29
CA HIS A 170 1.41 -21.96 -2.53
C HIS A 170 -0.08 -21.73 -2.70
N ASP A 171 -0.72 -21.32 -1.60
CA ASP A 171 -2.07 -20.81 -1.63
C ASP A 171 -2.07 -19.41 -2.22
N VAL A 172 -2.97 -19.13 -3.15
CA VAL A 172 -3.22 -17.80 -3.70
C VAL A 172 -4.55 -17.31 -3.18
N ARG A 173 -4.53 -16.20 -2.44
CA ARG A 173 -5.74 -15.48 -2.06
C ARG A 173 -6.29 -14.80 -3.32
N GLU A 174 -7.56 -14.99 -3.59
CA GLU A 174 -8.22 -14.43 -4.77
C GLU A 174 -7.83 -12.95 -4.99
N PRO A 175 -7.22 -12.62 -6.15
CA PRO A 175 -6.82 -11.26 -6.45
C PRO A 175 -8.04 -10.42 -6.84
N VAL A 176 -8.20 -9.26 -6.21
CA VAL A 176 -9.25 -8.28 -6.53
C VAL A 176 -8.64 -6.89 -6.71
N GLN A 177 -9.38 -6.01 -7.38
CA GLN A 177 -8.99 -4.62 -7.53
C GLN A 177 -9.04 -3.87 -6.20
N ALA A 178 -8.02 -3.04 -5.92
CA ALA A 178 -7.96 -2.13 -4.80
C ALA A 178 -7.43 -0.75 -5.22
N LEU A 179 -7.64 0.25 -4.38
CA LEU A 179 -7.41 1.66 -4.73
C LEU A 179 -8.11 2.01 -6.04
N VAL A 180 -9.40 1.74 -6.11
CA VAL A 180 -10.24 1.83 -7.30
C VAL A 180 -11.44 2.76 -7.04
N PRO A 181 -11.94 3.52 -8.04
CA PRO A 181 -13.18 4.27 -7.91
C PRO A 181 -14.35 3.35 -7.53
N LEU A 182 -15.33 3.90 -6.82
CA LEU A 182 -16.54 3.20 -6.41
C LEU A 182 -17.72 3.72 -7.22
N LEU A 183 -18.46 2.84 -7.85
CA LEU A 183 -19.69 3.17 -8.56
C LEU A 183 -20.84 3.31 -7.56
N ALA A 184 -21.77 4.18 -7.84
CA ALA A 184 -22.91 4.49 -6.98
C ALA A 184 -24.24 4.33 -7.71
N LYS A 185 -25.30 4.06 -6.94
CA LYS A 185 -26.65 3.83 -7.45
C LYS A 185 -27.47 5.13 -7.56
N ASP A 186 -27.04 6.19 -6.86
CA ASP A 186 -27.81 7.42 -6.72
C ASP A 186 -27.83 8.24 -8.02
N ASP A 187 -29.00 8.61 -8.50
CA ASP A 187 -29.20 9.32 -9.76
C ASP A 187 -28.56 10.73 -9.80
N PHE A 188 -28.30 11.32 -8.66
CA PHE A 188 -27.68 12.65 -8.60
C PHE A 188 -26.18 12.66 -8.89
N ILE A 189 -25.51 11.51 -8.87
CA ILE A 189 -24.04 11.39 -8.97
C ILE A 189 -23.52 12.03 -10.27
N GLY A 190 -24.10 11.71 -11.41
CA GLY A 190 -23.66 12.26 -12.71
C GLY A 190 -23.75 13.78 -12.79
N ARG A 191 -24.70 14.38 -12.07
CA ARG A 191 -24.83 15.86 -11.99
C ARG A 191 -23.67 16.50 -11.25
N LEU A 192 -22.95 15.74 -10.42
CA LEU A 192 -21.81 16.19 -9.64
C LEU A 192 -20.46 15.88 -10.30
N GLU A 193 -20.43 15.27 -11.48
CA GLU A 193 -19.21 14.90 -12.18
C GLU A 193 -18.19 16.06 -12.20
N GLY A 194 -16.91 15.77 -11.83
CA GLY A 194 -15.84 16.76 -11.75
C GLY A 194 -15.83 17.60 -10.47
N LEU A 195 -16.85 17.51 -9.61
CA LEU A 195 -16.82 18.18 -8.31
C LEU A 195 -15.83 17.50 -7.38
N SER A 196 -14.81 18.24 -6.96
CA SER A 196 -13.88 17.82 -5.90
C SER A 196 -14.31 18.42 -4.55
N LEU A 197 -14.42 17.59 -3.55
CA LEU A 197 -14.61 17.98 -2.16
C LEU A 197 -13.28 17.85 -1.42
N ARG A 198 -12.89 18.92 -0.72
CA ARG A 198 -11.68 18.96 0.11
C ARG A 198 -12.04 19.02 1.57
N ASN A 199 -11.21 18.40 2.41
CA ASN A 199 -11.37 18.39 3.87
C ASN A 199 -12.75 17.88 4.30
N VAL A 200 -13.20 16.77 3.76
CA VAL A 200 -14.39 16.04 4.17
C VAL A 200 -14.00 14.80 4.96
N SER A 201 -14.89 14.37 5.86
CA SER A 201 -14.79 13.05 6.48
C SER A 201 -15.75 12.09 5.79
N ALA A 202 -15.33 10.84 5.69
CA ALA A 202 -16.16 9.79 5.09
C ALA A 202 -16.13 8.53 5.95
N VAL A 203 -17.30 7.89 6.08
CA VAL A 203 -17.46 6.62 6.78
C VAL A 203 -18.21 5.66 5.85
N VAL A 204 -17.68 4.46 5.65
CA VAL A 204 -18.42 3.41 4.92
C VAL A 204 -19.02 2.42 5.91
N LYS A 205 -20.33 2.20 5.78
CA LYS A 205 -21.11 1.29 6.63
C LYS A 205 -21.95 0.32 5.81
N ASN A 206 -22.21 -0.84 6.41
CA ASN A 206 -23.30 -1.74 6.02
C ASN A 206 -24.16 -1.93 7.29
N GLY A 207 -25.33 -1.32 7.33
CA GLY A 207 -26.16 -1.21 8.54
C GLY A 207 -25.38 -0.55 9.70
N LYS A 208 -25.22 -1.28 10.81
CA LYS A 208 -24.50 -0.78 11.99
C LYS A 208 -22.98 -1.00 11.91
N LYS A 209 -22.49 -1.80 10.97
CA LYS A 209 -21.07 -2.16 10.89
C LYS A 209 -20.28 -1.15 10.09
N LYS A 210 -19.30 -0.53 10.73
CA LYS A 210 -18.35 0.38 10.10
C LYS A 210 -17.17 -0.42 9.53
N TYR A 211 -16.83 -0.16 8.24
CA TYR A 211 -15.71 -0.81 7.54
C TYR A 211 -14.56 0.14 7.28
N TYR A 212 -14.85 1.43 7.11
CA TYR A 212 -13.84 2.44 6.84
C TYR A 212 -14.25 3.78 7.46
N GLU A 213 -13.27 4.53 7.89
CA GLU A 213 -13.39 5.92 8.27
C GLU A 213 -12.13 6.66 7.88
N GLY A 214 -12.27 7.84 7.28
CA GLY A 214 -11.15 8.64 6.85
C GLY A 214 -11.49 10.11 6.65
N PHE A 215 -10.45 10.93 6.54
CA PHE A 215 -10.53 12.36 6.27
C PHE A 215 -9.65 12.69 5.06
N GLY A 216 -10.15 13.53 4.16
CA GLY A 216 -9.35 13.91 2.97
C GLY A 216 -10.13 14.53 1.85
N GLU A 217 -9.68 14.24 0.63
CA GLU A 217 -10.25 14.73 -0.61
C GLU A 217 -10.95 13.61 -1.35
N MET A 218 -12.09 13.94 -1.97
CA MET A 218 -12.82 13.05 -2.87
C MET A 218 -13.26 13.78 -4.13
N LEU A 219 -13.59 13.02 -5.14
CA LEU A 219 -14.02 13.49 -6.46
C LEU A 219 -15.27 12.73 -6.89
N PHE A 220 -16.27 13.43 -7.40
CA PHE A 220 -17.40 12.82 -8.11
C PHE A 220 -17.02 12.56 -9.57
N THR A 221 -17.36 11.39 -10.06
CA THR A 221 -17.24 11.00 -11.47
C THR A 221 -18.61 10.91 -12.13
N ASP A 222 -18.67 10.56 -13.39
CA ASP A 222 -19.92 10.37 -14.13
C ASP A 222 -20.87 9.34 -13.49
N ARG A 223 -20.30 8.27 -12.90
CA ARG A 223 -21.06 7.12 -12.36
C ARG A 223 -20.78 6.77 -10.91
N GLY A 224 -19.98 7.58 -10.20
CA GLY A 224 -19.62 7.25 -8.83
C GLY A 224 -18.70 8.27 -8.20
N VAL A 225 -17.82 7.77 -7.35
CA VAL A 225 -16.89 8.58 -6.55
C VAL A 225 -15.47 8.03 -6.61
N SER A 226 -14.49 8.93 -6.49
CA SER A 226 -13.06 8.64 -6.56
C SER A 226 -12.28 9.61 -5.65
N GLY A 227 -10.98 9.72 -5.86
CA GLY A 227 -10.07 10.56 -5.07
C GLY A 227 -9.43 9.80 -3.91
N PRO A 228 -8.40 10.36 -3.27
CA PRO A 228 -7.59 9.63 -2.29
C PRO A 228 -8.37 8.98 -1.15
N LEU A 229 -9.39 9.68 -0.64
CA LEU A 229 -10.26 9.19 0.43
C LEU A 229 -11.05 7.96 0.00
N VAL A 230 -11.68 8.01 -1.18
CA VAL A 230 -12.51 6.93 -1.73
C VAL A 230 -11.65 5.74 -2.18
N LEU A 231 -10.51 6.01 -2.83
CA LEU A 231 -9.57 4.96 -3.21
C LEU A 231 -9.08 4.18 -1.97
N SER A 232 -8.77 4.88 -0.88
CA SER A 232 -8.42 4.23 0.39
C SER A 232 -9.58 3.39 0.94
N ALA A 233 -10.82 3.92 0.91
CA ALA A 233 -12.01 3.18 1.32
C ALA A 233 -12.18 1.88 0.53
N SER A 234 -11.95 1.89 -0.78
CA SER A 234 -12.13 0.72 -1.65
C SER A 234 -11.26 -0.47 -1.26
N SER A 235 -10.06 -0.24 -0.69
CA SER A 235 -9.18 -1.30 -0.21
C SER A 235 -9.77 -2.09 0.97
N TYR A 236 -10.66 -1.46 1.75
CA TYR A 236 -11.33 -2.12 2.89
C TYR A 236 -12.65 -2.76 2.54
N ILE A 237 -13.35 -2.24 1.52
CA ILE A 237 -14.72 -2.62 1.21
C ILE A 237 -14.88 -3.39 -0.10
N GLY A 238 -13.86 -3.46 -0.95
CA GLY A 238 -13.99 -4.04 -2.30
C GLY A 238 -14.66 -5.41 -2.32
N ARG A 239 -14.22 -6.32 -1.43
CA ARG A 239 -14.83 -7.65 -1.26
C ARG A 239 -16.19 -7.61 -0.56
N ARG A 240 -16.47 -6.56 0.23
CA ARG A 240 -17.70 -6.42 1.02
C ARG A 240 -18.89 -5.94 0.21
N LEU A 241 -18.62 -5.27 -0.90
CA LEU A 241 -19.68 -4.84 -1.82
C LEU A 241 -20.43 -6.02 -2.45
N GLU A 242 -19.80 -7.19 -2.54
CA GLU A 242 -20.42 -8.43 -2.99
C GLU A 242 -21.28 -9.09 -1.90
N GLU A 243 -21.00 -8.80 -0.61
CA GLU A 243 -21.69 -9.38 0.54
C GLU A 243 -22.98 -8.62 0.93
N GLY A 244 -23.17 -7.38 0.44
CA GLY A 244 -24.35 -6.59 0.77
C GLY A 244 -24.20 -5.10 0.51
N GLU A 245 -25.25 -4.35 0.82
CA GLU A 245 -25.31 -2.92 0.53
C GLU A 245 -24.39 -2.11 1.45
N CYS A 246 -23.47 -1.37 0.84
CA CYS A 246 -22.62 -0.42 1.55
C CYS A 246 -23.03 1.02 1.22
N VAL A 247 -23.06 1.85 2.25
CA VAL A 247 -23.33 3.29 2.11
C VAL A 247 -22.10 4.08 2.55
N LEU A 248 -21.68 5.01 1.70
CA LEU A 248 -20.65 5.99 2.00
C LEU A 248 -21.33 7.24 2.57
N HIS A 249 -21.08 7.55 3.82
CA HIS A 249 -21.58 8.69 4.57
C HIS A 249 -20.52 9.79 4.58
N ILE A 250 -20.87 10.98 4.08
CA ILE A 250 -19.92 12.09 3.93
C ILE A 250 -20.31 13.22 4.85
N ASP A 251 -19.42 13.61 5.76
CA ASP A 251 -19.49 14.86 6.48
C ASP A 251 -18.81 15.96 5.67
N LEU A 252 -19.61 16.88 5.12
CA LEU A 252 -19.13 17.98 4.30
C LEU A 252 -18.45 19.10 5.10
N LYS A 253 -18.62 19.13 6.42
CA LYS A 253 -18.12 20.16 7.34
C LYS A 253 -17.58 19.55 8.65
N PRO A 254 -16.59 18.66 8.60
CA PRO A 254 -16.14 17.93 9.80
C PRO A 254 -15.53 18.81 10.88
N ALA A 255 -15.04 20.00 10.52
CA ALA A 255 -14.51 20.98 11.49
C ALA A 255 -15.59 21.68 12.32
N LEU A 256 -16.87 21.55 11.95
CA LEU A 256 -18.00 22.17 12.68
C LEU A 256 -18.77 21.07 13.43
N SER A 257 -19.01 21.27 14.74
CA SER A 257 -20.01 20.47 15.45
C SER A 257 -21.41 20.72 14.89
N GLU A 258 -22.40 19.90 15.27
CA GLU A 258 -23.78 20.10 14.83
C GLU A 258 -24.31 21.47 15.29
N GLU A 259 -24.00 21.90 16.53
CA GLU A 259 -24.41 23.18 17.11
C GLU A 259 -23.73 24.34 16.36
N MET A 260 -22.44 24.24 16.08
CA MET A 260 -21.68 25.26 15.33
C MET A 260 -22.21 25.40 13.90
N LEU A 261 -22.56 24.27 13.26
CA LEU A 261 -23.14 24.27 11.91
C LEU A 261 -24.56 24.88 11.93
N ASP A 262 -25.41 24.57 12.92
CA ASP A 262 -26.72 25.15 13.05
C ASP A 262 -26.64 26.68 13.23
N ALA A 263 -25.78 27.15 14.13
CA ALA A 263 -25.53 28.58 14.33
C ALA A 263 -25.02 29.28 13.05
N ARG A 264 -24.17 28.57 12.27
CA ARG A 264 -23.68 29.07 10.96
C ARG A 264 -24.80 29.17 9.95
N ILE A 265 -25.69 28.18 9.85
CA ILE A 265 -26.82 28.19 8.93
C ILE A 265 -27.76 29.35 9.29
N LEU A 266 -28.09 29.51 10.57
CA LEU A 266 -28.94 30.63 11.05
C LEU A 266 -28.35 31.99 10.67
N ARG A 267 -27.07 32.20 10.89
CA ARG A 267 -26.39 33.44 10.53
C ARG A 267 -26.42 33.70 9.02
N ASP A 268 -26.11 32.69 8.22
CA ASP A 268 -26.09 32.80 6.76
C ASP A 268 -27.51 33.07 6.21
N PHE A 269 -28.56 32.52 6.83
CA PHE A 269 -29.97 32.78 6.49
C PHE A 269 -30.43 34.17 6.90
N GLU A 270 -30.04 34.68 8.08
CA GLU A 270 -30.38 36.04 8.51
C GLU A 270 -29.78 37.10 7.57
N GLU A 271 -28.51 36.90 7.15
CA GLU A 271 -27.87 37.79 6.18
C GLU A 271 -28.57 37.77 4.81
N GLN A 272 -29.32 36.71 4.48
CA GLN A 272 -29.94 36.48 3.17
C GLN A 272 -31.45 36.29 3.27
N LYS A 273 -32.10 36.77 4.29
CA LYS A 273 -33.49 36.46 4.71
C LYS A 273 -34.56 36.59 3.62
N ASN A 274 -34.35 37.41 2.59
CA ASN A 274 -35.30 37.59 1.49
C ASN A 274 -34.98 36.71 0.26
N LYS A 275 -33.90 35.93 0.28
CA LYS A 275 -33.55 35.03 -0.82
C LYS A 275 -34.36 33.74 -0.78
N ASP A 276 -34.55 33.15 -1.93
CA ASP A 276 -35.05 31.78 -2.04
C ASP A 276 -34.01 30.81 -1.51
N PHE A 277 -34.43 29.70 -0.94
CA PHE A 277 -33.56 28.67 -0.34
C PHE A 277 -32.46 28.21 -1.28
N ARG A 278 -32.80 27.91 -2.56
CA ARG A 278 -31.83 27.50 -3.58
C ARG A 278 -30.69 28.49 -3.83
N ASN A 279 -30.90 29.77 -3.51
CA ASN A 279 -29.93 30.85 -3.76
C ASN A 279 -29.15 31.26 -2.51
N ALA A 280 -29.45 30.67 -1.35
CA ALA A 280 -28.89 31.07 -0.06
C ALA A 280 -27.72 30.18 0.43
N LEU A 281 -27.47 29.06 -0.23
CA LEU A 281 -26.49 28.07 0.24
C LEU A 281 -25.05 28.31 -0.29
N GLY A 282 -24.82 29.36 -1.10
CA GLY A 282 -23.52 29.58 -1.76
C GLY A 282 -22.34 29.88 -0.85
N LYS A 283 -22.60 30.37 0.41
CA LYS A 283 -21.55 30.55 1.43
C LYS A 283 -21.18 29.23 2.15
N LEU A 284 -22.05 28.23 2.05
CA LEU A 284 -21.95 26.99 2.80
C LEU A 284 -21.46 25.82 1.94
N LEU A 285 -21.93 25.74 0.69
CA LEU A 285 -21.73 24.61 -0.22
C LEU A 285 -21.16 25.05 -1.58
N PRO A 286 -20.40 24.17 -2.27
CA PRO A 286 -20.00 24.40 -3.65
C PRO A 286 -21.22 24.56 -4.57
N ALA A 287 -21.14 25.47 -5.54
CA ALA A 287 -22.27 25.80 -6.42
C ALA A 287 -22.90 24.57 -7.10
N LYS A 288 -22.07 23.63 -7.57
CA LYS A 288 -22.51 22.40 -8.24
C LYS A 288 -23.27 21.44 -7.30
N LEU A 289 -23.01 21.48 -6.00
CA LEU A 289 -23.65 20.63 -5.01
C LEU A 289 -25.02 21.19 -4.55
N ILE A 290 -25.21 22.50 -4.64
CA ILE A 290 -26.43 23.17 -4.13
C ILE A 290 -27.72 22.58 -4.69
N PRO A 291 -27.93 22.40 -5.99
CA PRO A 291 -29.17 21.83 -6.54
C PRO A 291 -29.49 20.44 -5.96
N VAL A 292 -28.49 19.61 -5.82
CA VAL A 292 -28.63 18.26 -5.26
C VAL A 292 -29.01 18.32 -3.78
N MET A 293 -28.37 19.19 -2.99
CA MET A 293 -28.66 19.36 -1.57
C MET A 293 -30.06 19.93 -1.33
N VAL A 294 -30.52 20.84 -2.19
CA VAL A 294 -31.88 21.38 -2.16
C VAL A 294 -32.90 20.26 -2.39
N GLU A 295 -32.70 19.44 -3.42
CA GLU A 295 -33.55 18.29 -3.74
C GLU A 295 -33.60 17.28 -2.58
N LEU A 296 -32.44 16.83 -2.11
CA LEU A 296 -32.32 15.84 -1.03
C LEU A 296 -32.88 16.35 0.32
N SER A 297 -32.85 17.65 0.54
CA SER A 297 -33.41 18.26 1.79
C SER A 297 -34.91 18.20 1.83
N GLY A 298 -35.58 18.04 0.70
CA GLY A 298 -37.05 18.10 0.59
C GLY A 298 -37.68 19.50 0.90
N ILE A 299 -36.83 20.53 1.02
CA ILE A 299 -37.27 21.91 1.24
C ILE A 299 -37.62 22.56 -0.11
N ASP A 300 -38.77 23.24 -0.18
CA ASP A 300 -39.15 23.97 -1.39
C ASP A 300 -38.04 24.95 -1.83
N PRO A 301 -37.48 24.78 -3.05
CA PRO A 301 -36.41 25.62 -3.57
C PRO A 301 -36.72 27.13 -3.62
N PHE A 302 -37.99 27.50 -3.72
CA PHE A 302 -38.47 28.90 -3.77
C PHE A 302 -38.88 29.45 -2.39
N LYS A 303 -38.86 28.63 -1.36
CA LYS A 303 -39.15 29.04 0.00
C LYS A 303 -38.17 30.11 0.46
N LYS A 304 -38.67 31.21 1.04
CA LYS A 304 -37.80 32.24 1.61
C LYS A 304 -37.07 31.72 2.85
N VAL A 305 -35.77 31.98 2.95
CA VAL A 305 -34.96 31.39 4.04
C VAL A 305 -35.39 31.84 5.43
N ASN A 306 -36.00 33.02 5.57
CA ASN A 306 -36.59 33.49 6.86
C ASN A 306 -37.83 32.70 7.28
N THR A 307 -38.44 31.92 6.39
CA THR A 307 -39.61 31.07 6.69
C THR A 307 -39.26 29.59 6.87
N ILE A 308 -37.96 29.23 6.75
CA ILE A 308 -37.50 27.87 6.98
C ILE A 308 -37.68 27.53 8.46
N THR A 309 -38.40 26.45 8.72
CA THR A 309 -38.67 25.95 10.06
C THR A 309 -37.46 25.34 10.74
N LYS A 310 -37.47 25.22 12.06
CA LYS A 310 -36.42 24.51 12.80
C LYS A 310 -36.21 23.07 12.29
N LYS A 311 -37.31 22.35 12.01
CA LYS A 311 -37.26 20.96 11.49
C LYS A 311 -36.57 20.87 10.13
N GLU A 312 -36.91 21.77 9.21
CA GLU A 312 -36.28 21.82 7.89
C GLU A 312 -34.78 22.16 7.99
N ARG A 313 -34.40 23.07 8.88
CA ARG A 313 -33.01 23.41 9.15
C ARG A 313 -32.25 22.24 9.76
N GLU A 314 -32.86 21.49 10.67
CA GLU A 314 -32.27 20.26 11.23
C GLU A 314 -32.08 19.19 10.15
N GLN A 315 -33.01 19.04 9.20
CA GLN A 315 -32.87 18.14 8.06
C GLN A 315 -31.70 18.56 7.18
N LEU A 316 -31.60 19.84 6.82
CA LEU A 316 -30.46 20.35 6.05
C LEU A 316 -29.13 20.15 6.79
N ARG A 317 -29.07 20.43 8.06
CA ARG A 317 -27.89 20.22 8.91
C ARG A 317 -27.49 18.75 8.92
N GLY A 318 -28.43 17.85 9.14
CA GLY A 318 -28.22 16.40 9.12
C GLY A 318 -27.64 15.94 7.78
N LEU A 319 -28.19 16.43 6.67
CA LEU A 319 -27.71 16.09 5.33
C LEU A 319 -26.28 16.62 5.06
N ILE A 320 -25.91 17.78 5.58
CA ILE A 320 -24.56 18.33 5.48
C ILE A 320 -23.56 17.50 6.31
N LYS A 321 -23.97 16.98 7.46
CA LYS A 321 -23.16 16.15 8.34
C LYS A 321 -23.10 14.68 7.91
N ASP A 322 -24.08 14.23 7.13
CA ASP A 322 -24.23 12.83 6.75
C ASP A 322 -24.89 12.72 5.37
N LEU A 323 -24.17 13.12 4.32
CA LEU A 323 -24.62 12.92 2.93
C LEU A 323 -24.41 11.45 2.53
N PRO A 324 -25.48 10.66 2.35
CA PRO A 324 -25.34 9.25 1.98
C PRO A 324 -25.12 9.11 0.48
N ILE A 325 -24.23 8.17 0.10
CA ILE A 325 -24.04 7.67 -1.26
C ILE A 325 -24.12 6.15 -1.22
N HIS A 326 -25.08 5.57 -1.93
CA HIS A 326 -25.30 4.13 -2.01
C HIS A 326 -24.33 3.52 -3.03
N LEU A 327 -23.37 2.73 -2.52
CA LEU A 327 -22.36 2.12 -3.36
C LEU A 327 -22.93 0.89 -4.09
N GLU A 328 -22.55 0.74 -5.37
CA GLU A 328 -22.97 -0.38 -6.22
C GLU A 328 -21.88 -1.46 -6.26
N ARG A 329 -20.70 -1.10 -6.75
CA ARG A 329 -19.55 -1.98 -6.95
C ARG A 329 -18.27 -1.19 -7.12
N CYS A 330 -17.14 -1.87 -7.10
CA CYS A 330 -15.88 -1.29 -7.57
C CYS A 330 -15.93 -1.03 -9.09
N ALA A 331 -15.23 -0.02 -9.55
CA ALA A 331 -14.97 0.18 -10.97
C ALA A 331 -14.04 -0.93 -11.52
N ASP A 332 -13.87 -0.98 -12.84
CA ASP A 332 -13.16 -2.06 -13.52
C ASP A 332 -11.66 -2.12 -13.14
N VAL A 333 -11.08 -3.32 -13.29
CA VAL A 333 -9.67 -3.62 -12.99
C VAL A 333 -8.67 -2.70 -13.73
N ASN A 334 -9.07 -2.17 -14.90
CA ASN A 334 -8.28 -1.20 -15.65
C ASN A 334 -8.22 0.20 -15.02
N GLN A 335 -9.05 0.47 -14.01
CA GLN A 335 -9.07 1.73 -13.25
C GLN A 335 -8.47 1.57 -11.85
N ALA A 336 -8.18 0.33 -11.45
CA ALA A 336 -7.60 0.04 -10.14
C ALA A 336 -6.10 0.28 -10.12
N VAL A 337 -5.62 0.96 -9.08
CA VAL A 337 -4.18 1.27 -8.96
C VAL A 337 -3.38 0.02 -8.60
N ILE A 338 -3.91 -0.83 -7.71
CA ILE A 338 -3.23 -2.03 -7.21
C ILE A 338 -4.18 -3.22 -7.12
N THR A 339 -3.58 -4.41 -6.95
CA THR A 339 -4.24 -5.65 -6.61
C THR A 339 -4.19 -5.88 -5.10
N SER A 340 -5.31 -6.29 -4.49
CA SER A 340 -5.38 -6.86 -3.14
C SER A 340 -5.58 -8.37 -3.24
N GLY A 341 -4.90 -9.15 -2.41
CA GLY A 341 -4.77 -10.59 -2.54
C GLY A 341 -3.49 -10.98 -3.27
N GLY A 342 -3.34 -12.23 -3.68
CA GLY A 342 -2.13 -12.78 -4.29
C GLY A 342 -1.52 -13.91 -3.49
N VAL A 343 -0.23 -14.19 -3.69
CA VAL A 343 0.48 -15.30 -3.06
C VAL A 343 0.48 -15.13 -1.53
N SER A 344 -0.09 -16.11 -0.82
CA SER A 344 -0.19 -16.10 0.64
C SER A 344 1.20 -16.05 1.28
N VAL A 345 1.42 -15.06 2.12
CA VAL A 345 2.71 -14.82 2.79
C VAL A 345 3.04 -15.86 3.89
N LYS A 346 2.11 -16.71 4.28
CA LYS A 346 2.28 -17.70 5.35
C LYS A 346 3.44 -18.68 5.11
N LYS A 347 3.61 -19.07 3.85
CA LYS A 347 4.65 -20.01 3.41
C LYS A 347 5.85 -19.31 2.74
N ILE A 348 6.06 -18.03 3.02
CA ILE A 348 7.19 -17.22 2.55
C ILE A 348 7.98 -16.72 3.76
N ASP A 349 9.29 -16.70 3.66
CA ASP A 349 10.16 -16.15 4.70
C ASP A 349 10.12 -14.61 4.64
N PRO A 350 9.75 -13.92 5.73
CA PRO A 350 9.61 -12.44 5.72
C PRO A 350 10.95 -11.69 5.67
N LYS A 351 12.10 -12.36 5.87
CA LYS A 351 13.43 -11.73 5.81
C LYS A 351 14.05 -11.85 4.43
N THR A 352 13.85 -13.01 3.78
CA THR A 352 14.50 -13.35 2.52
C THR A 352 13.55 -13.30 1.33
N MET A 353 12.24 -13.25 1.57
CA MET A 353 11.20 -13.40 0.54
C MET A 353 11.22 -14.79 -0.13
N GLU A 354 11.95 -15.76 0.42
CA GLU A 354 12.06 -17.12 -0.12
C GLU A 354 10.82 -17.94 0.20
N SER A 355 10.43 -18.78 -0.75
CA SER A 355 9.44 -19.83 -0.54
C SER A 355 9.93 -20.86 0.48
N LYS A 356 9.10 -21.18 1.47
CA LYS A 356 9.34 -22.29 2.40
C LYS A 356 9.01 -23.65 1.80
N LEU A 357 8.36 -23.67 0.62
CA LEU A 357 7.96 -24.89 -0.09
C LEU A 357 8.98 -25.33 -1.14
N GLN A 358 9.63 -24.36 -1.79
CA GLN A 358 10.63 -24.62 -2.81
C GLN A 358 11.84 -23.71 -2.61
N LYS A 359 13.00 -24.29 -2.37
CA LYS A 359 14.26 -23.56 -2.20
C LYS A 359 14.63 -22.78 -3.45
N ASN A 360 15.32 -21.66 -3.25
CA ASN A 360 15.79 -20.78 -4.31
C ASN A 360 14.68 -20.15 -5.17
N VAL A 361 13.41 -20.19 -4.74
CA VAL A 361 12.31 -19.45 -5.36
C VAL A 361 11.88 -18.34 -4.42
N TYR A 362 11.84 -17.11 -4.91
CA TYR A 362 11.56 -15.89 -4.15
C TYR A 362 10.38 -15.15 -4.77
N PHE A 363 9.65 -14.39 -3.95
CA PHE A 363 8.54 -13.56 -4.41
C PHE A 363 8.77 -12.11 -3.99
N ALA A 364 8.49 -11.15 -4.89
CA ALA A 364 8.68 -9.74 -4.58
C ALA A 364 7.60 -8.84 -5.22
N GLY A 365 7.19 -7.81 -4.50
CA GLY A 365 6.21 -6.82 -4.96
C GLY A 365 4.77 -7.31 -4.90
N GLU A 366 3.94 -6.77 -5.79
CA GLU A 366 2.48 -6.92 -5.80
C GLU A 366 1.97 -8.34 -6.11
N VAL A 367 2.84 -9.29 -6.45
CA VAL A 367 2.48 -10.71 -6.55
C VAL A 367 2.17 -11.31 -5.19
N LEU A 368 2.70 -10.75 -4.10
CA LEU A 368 2.43 -11.13 -2.72
C LEU A 368 1.06 -10.62 -2.26
N ASP A 369 0.40 -11.34 -1.35
CA ASP A 369 -0.80 -10.85 -0.65
C ASP A 369 -0.42 -9.75 0.36
N VAL A 370 0.04 -8.61 -0.16
CA VAL A 370 0.37 -7.40 0.58
C VAL A 370 -0.08 -6.18 -0.22
N ASP A 371 -0.81 -5.30 0.40
CA ASP A 371 -1.25 -4.05 -0.20
C ASP A 371 -1.33 -2.92 0.83
N ALA A 372 -1.18 -1.70 0.37
CA ALA A 372 -1.18 -0.50 1.20
C ALA A 372 -2.02 0.62 0.56
N LEU A 373 -2.34 1.63 1.35
CA LEU A 373 -3.06 2.82 0.92
C LEU A 373 -2.28 3.64 -0.12
N THR A 374 -2.94 4.67 -0.66
CA THR A 374 -2.28 5.65 -1.53
C THR A 374 -1.21 6.42 -0.76
N GLY A 375 -0.20 6.94 -1.47
CA GLY A 375 0.82 7.79 -0.84
C GLY A 375 2.27 7.36 -1.04
N GLY A 376 2.54 6.37 -1.91
CA GLY A 376 3.89 5.84 -2.19
C GLY A 376 4.21 4.53 -1.48
N PHE A 377 3.32 4.05 -0.61
CA PHE A 377 3.55 2.85 0.20
C PHE A 377 3.69 1.57 -0.63
N ASN A 378 2.88 1.39 -1.69
CA ASN A 378 2.94 0.19 -2.53
C ASN A 378 4.23 0.08 -3.34
N LEU A 379 4.79 1.20 -3.83
CA LEU A 379 6.10 1.19 -4.48
C LEU A 379 7.21 0.94 -3.47
N GLN A 380 7.11 1.48 -2.26
CA GLN A 380 8.06 1.13 -1.19
C GLN A 380 8.04 -0.36 -0.87
N ILE A 381 6.87 -0.99 -0.77
CA ILE A 381 6.74 -2.44 -0.60
C ILE A 381 7.44 -3.17 -1.75
N ALA A 382 7.24 -2.73 -2.99
CA ALA A 382 7.88 -3.33 -4.15
C ALA A 382 9.42 -3.22 -4.08
N PHE A 383 9.95 -2.06 -3.72
CA PHE A 383 11.40 -1.85 -3.58
C PHE A 383 11.98 -2.64 -2.39
N SER A 384 11.33 -2.60 -1.22
CA SER A 384 11.84 -3.28 -0.02
C SER A 384 11.82 -4.80 -0.18
N THR A 385 10.75 -5.37 -0.73
CA THR A 385 10.67 -6.82 -0.98
C THR A 385 11.59 -7.25 -2.12
N GLY A 386 11.74 -6.41 -3.17
CA GLY A 386 12.70 -6.63 -4.24
C GLY A 386 14.15 -6.63 -3.72
N TYR A 387 14.49 -5.67 -2.88
CA TYR A 387 15.80 -5.62 -2.21
C TYR A 387 16.07 -6.88 -1.39
N ALA A 388 15.12 -7.27 -0.54
CA ALA A 388 15.28 -8.46 0.31
C ALA A 388 15.44 -9.75 -0.51
N ALA A 389 14.59 -9.94 -1.53
CA ALA A 389 14.67 -11.08 -2.45
C ALA A 389 15.97 -11.10 -3.22
N GLY A 390 16.41 -9.97 -3.78
CA GLY A 390 17.66 -9.87 -4.55
C GLY A 390 18.89 -10.22 -3.71
N LYS A 391 18.97 -9.65 -2.49
CA LYS A 391 20.05 -9.92 -1.55
C LYS A 391 20.14 -11.40 -1.15
N ALA A 392 18.98 -12.01 -0.87
CA ALA A 392 18.92 -13.42 -0.48
C ALA A 392 19.20 -14.36 -1.67
N ALA A 393 18.62 -14.08 -2.83
CA ALA A 393 18.81 -14.88 -4.03
C ALA A 393 20.28 -14.94 -4.48
N ALA A 394 21.02 -13.84 -4.33
CA ALA A 394 22.46 -13.82 -4.66
C ALA A 394 23.31 -14.66 -3.71
N LYS A 395 23.02 -14.60 -2.40
CA LYS A 395 23.82 -15.29 -1.37
C LYS A 395 23.49 -16.78 -1.26
N GLY A 396 22.27 -17.18 -1.60
CA GLY A 396 21.71 -18.49 -1.29
C GLY A 396 21.37 -18.61 0.21
N THR A 397 20.49 -19.54 0.52
CA THR A 397 20.03 -19.79 1.91
C THR A 397 21.00 -20.62 2.74
N ASP A 398 22.23 -20.82 2.31
CA ASP A 398 23.26 -21.33 3.20
C ASP A 398 23.61 -20.25 4.25
N MET A 399 22.67 -19.97 5.14
CA MET A 399 23.00 -19.38 6.43
C MET A 399 23.81 -20.44 7.18
N LYS A 400 25.13 -20.42 7.01
CA LYS A 400 26.01 -21.21 7.86
C LYS A 400 25.85 -20.69 9.27
N GLN A 401 25.14 -21.43 10.09
CA GLN A 401 25.09 -21.20 11.51
C GLN A 401 26.31 -21.86 12.15
N ILE A 402 27.08 -21.08 12.88
CA ILE A 402 28.22 -21.60 13.62
C ILE A 402 27.83 -21.59 15.10
N ALA A 403 27.61 -22.77 15.65
CA ALA A 403 27.39 -22.92 17.09
C ALA A 403 28.76 -23.12 17.76
N ILE A 404 29.05 -22.31 18.80
CA ILE A 404 30.27 -22.42 19.59
C ILE A 404 29.83 -22.82 21.01
N ASP A 405 30.14 -24.06 21.37
CA ASP A 405 29.89 -24.61 22.72
C ASP A 405 31.16 -24.97 23.45
N GLY A 406 31.07 -25.14 24.77
CA GLY A 406 32.18 -25.49 25.65
C GLY A 406 31.95 -25.07 27.11
N PRO A 407 32.84 -25.46 28.05
CA PRO A 407 32.65 -25.20 29.46
C PRO A 407 32.65 -23.69 29.81
N ALA A 408 32.14 -23.34 30.98
CA ALA A 408 32.16 -21.95 31.49
C ALA A 408 33.61 -21.44 31.61
N GLY A 409 33.85 -20.20 31.18
CA GLY A 409 35.18 -19.58 31.20
C GLY A 409 36.13 -19.96 30.06
N ALA A 410 35.72 -20.80 29.09
CA ALA A 410 36.55 -21.25 27.98
C ALA A 410 36.77 -20.22 26.87
N GLY A 411 36.34 -18.98 27.01
CA GLY A 411 36.51 -17.92 26.00
C GLY A 411 35.53 -17.97 24.84
N LYS A 412 34.48 -18.75 24.93
CA LYS A 412 33.44 -18.91 23.86
C LYS A 412 32.93 -17.60 23.27
N SER A 413 32.51 -16.70 24.16
CA SER A 413 31.93 -15.42 23.74
C SER A 413 32.94 -14.52 23.01
N THR A 414 34.20 -14.59 23.40
CA THR A 414 35.29 -13.84 22.77
C THR A 414 35.58 -14.39 21.37
N VAL A 415 35.71 -15.71 21.26
CA VAL A 415 35.92 -16.36 19.93
C VAL A 415 34.74 -16.15 19.02
N ALA A 416 33.51 -16.27 19.56
CA ALA A 416 32.28 -16.06 18.78
C ALA A 416 32.15 -14.62 18.23
N LYS A 417 32.51 -13.61 19.02
CA LYS A 417 32.54 -12.20 18.58
C LYS A 417 33.55 -11.95 17.47
N ILE A 418 34.80 -12.43 17.67
CA ILE A 418 35.87 -12.29 16.66
C ILE A 418 35.49 -13.01 15.35
N LEU A 419 34.88 -14.19 15.46
CA LEU A 419 34.48 -14.97 14.30
C LEU A 419 33.31 -14.30 13.56
N ALA A 420 32.32 -13.77 14.30
CA ALA A 420 31.20 -13.03 13.75
C ALA A 420 31.67 -11.77 12.99
N GLU A 421 32.60 -11.01 13.58
CA GLU A 421 33.20 -9.85 12.92
C GLU A 421 33.99 -10.21 11.66
N ARG A 422 34.79 -11.27 11.70
CA ARG A 422 35.60 -11.72 10.53
C ARG A 422 34.77 -12.29 9.39
N LEU A 423 33.63 -12.91 9.70
CA LEU A 423 32.77 -13.57 8.72
C LEU A 423 31.55 -12.74 8.34
N ASP A 424 31.42 -11.53 8.86
CA ASP A 424 30.23 -10.66 8.73
C ASP A 424 28.95 -11.40 9.16
N TYR A 425 29.02 -12.09 10.30
CA TYR A 425 27.92 -12.84 10.87
C TYR A 425 27.33 -12.10 12.07
N MET A 426 26.01 -12.27 12.28
CA MET A 426 25.37 -11.78 13.49
C MET A 426 25.81 -12.61 14.71
N TYR A 427 26.37 -11.97 15.71
CA TYR A 427 26.63 -12.60 17.00
C TYR A 427 25.38 -12.66 17.87
N VAL A 428 25.00 -13.86 18.30
CA VAL A 428 23.87 -14.10 19.21
C VAL A 428 24.39 -14.72 20.50
N ASP A 429 24.27 -13.99 21.61
CA ASP A 429 24.59 -14.50 22.95
C ASP A 429 23.33 -15.14 23.57
N THR A 430 23.16 -16.45 23.36
CA THR A 430 22.05 -17.21 23.94
C THR A 430 22.08 -17.21 25.47
N GLY A 431 23.29 -17.21 26.10
CA GLY A 431 23.44 -17.09 27.53
C GLY A 431 22.94 -15.76 28.11
N ALA A 432 23.16 -14.65 27.39
CA ALA A 432 22.59 -13.35 27.74
C ALA A 432 21.06 -13.36 27.64
N MET A 433 20.49 -14.00 26.61
CA MET A 433 19.05 -14.14 26.47
C MET A 433 18.43 -14.89 27.66
N TYR A 434 18.97 -16.05 28.02
CA TYR A 434 18.47 -16.80 29.17
C TYR A 434 18.62 -16.04 30.50
N ARG A 435 19.75 -15.35 30.73
CA ARG A 435 19.94 -14.50 31.93
C ARG A 435 18.92 -13.35 31.96
N THR A 436 18.56 -12.77 30.83
CA THR A 436 17.57 -11.69 30.77
C THR A 436 16.17 -12.21 31.12
N ILE A 437 15.79 -13.38 30.62
CA ILE A 437 14.51 -14.03 30.94
C ILE A 437 14.50 -14.37 32.46
N ALA A 438 15.54 -15.00 32.97
CA ALA A 438 15.65 -15.34 34.40
C ALA A 438 15.53 -14.09 35.29
N LEU A 439 16.20 -13.00 34.94
CA LEU A 439 16.11 -11.73 35.69
C LEU A 439 14.68 -11.15 35.63
N ALA A 440 14.00 -11.23 34.49
CA ALA A 440 12.62 -10.77 34.34
C ALA A 440 11.66 -11.60 35.22
N CYS A 441 11.82 -12.92 35.25
CA CYS A 441 11.05 -13.82 36.10
C CYS A 441 11.27 -13.52 37.59
N ILE A 442 12.53 -13.36 38.05
CA ILE A 442 12.86 -13.00 39.42
C ILE A 442 12.20 -11.67 39.80
N ARG A 443 12.28 -10.64 38.94
CA ARG A 443 11.67 -9.33 39.21
C ARG A 443 10.13 -9.41 39.29
N LYS A 444 9.50 -10.37 38.61
CA LYS A 444 8.06 -10.62 38.64
C LYS A 444 7.65 -11.63 39.73
N GLY A 445 8.59 -12.18 40.51
CA GLY A 445 8.30 -13.19 41.52
C GLY A 445 7.85 -14.55 40.93
N ILE A 446 8.27 -14.85 39.71
CA ILE A 446 7.96 -16.13 39.03
C ILE A 446 9.04 -17.14 39.42
N ASP A 447 8.61 -18.32 39.86
CA ASP A 447 9.53 -19.43 40.13
C ASP A 447 10.14 -19.95 38.81
N LEU A 448 11.47 -19.95 38.75
CA LEU A 448 12.24 -20.40 37.57
C LEU A 448 12.09 -21.92 37.32
N ALA A 449 11.59 -22.70 38.29
CA ALA A 449 11.29 -24.11 38.12
C ALA A 449 9.90 -24.36 37.50
N ASP A 450 9.04 -23.37 37.45
CA ASP A 450 7.73 -23.45 36.81
C ASP A 450 7.82 -23.11 35.32
N GLU A 451 8.03 -24.13 34.48
CA GLU A 451 8.14 -23.98 33.01
C GLU A 451 6.93 -23.29 32.37
N ALA A 452 5.71 -23.54 32.89
CA ALA A 452 4.49 -22.97 32.34
C ALA A 452 4.36 -21.46 32.66
N ALA A 453 4.85 -21.04 33.83
CA ALA A 453 4.86 -19.63 34.23
C ALA A 453 5.99 -18.84 33.53
N VAL A 454 7.15 -19.46 33.32
CA VAL A 454 8.30 -18.86 32.62
C VAL A 454 8.03 -18.67 31.11
N SER A 455 7.21 -19.54 30.50
CA SER A 455 6.87 -19.52 29.06
C SER A 455 5.77 -18.49 28.68
N LYS A 456 5.13 -17.84 29.66
CA LYS A 456 4.11 -16.78 29.48
C LYS A 456 4.77 -15.40 29.58
#